data_36149889c0044e4931fb96a2e9a16871
#
_entry.id   36149889c0044e4931fb96a2e9a16871
#
_cell.length_a   1.000
_cell.length_b   1.000
_cell.length_c   1.000
_cell.angle_alpha   90.00
_cell.angle_beta   90.00
_cell.angle_gamma   90.00
#
_symmetry.space_group_name_H-M   'P 1'
#
loop_
_entity.id
_entity.type
_entity.pdbx_description
1 polymer ?
#
loop_
_entity_poly.entity_id
_entity_poly.type
_entity_poly.pdbx_seq_one_letter_code
_entity_poly.pdbx_strand_id
1 'polypeptide(L)'
;MAGKVVHFEIPLDDVERGRRFFAEAFGWEINPLPEMEYTLVGTTPLDEEGMPIEAGSINGGMFARGPQSPSSAPLITIDVEDIDAALQKIESLGGATVLPRMPVGEMGFTAYFKDTEGNVLGLWETRSPGAE
;
A
#
# COMPACT_ATOMS: atom_id res chain seq x y z
N MET A 1 -11.29 -11.21 -9.12
CA MET A 1 -10.14 -12.10 -8.87
C MET A 1 -9.16 -11.43 -7.92
N ALA A 2 -8.77 -12.13 -6.87
CA ALA A 2 -7.74 -11.64 -5.95
C ALA A 2 -6.36 -11.74 -6.60
N GLY A 3 -5.39 -11.06 -6.02
CA GLY A 3 -4.01 -11.09 -6.49
C GLY A 3 -3.62 -9.95 -7.41
N LYS A 4 -4.51 -8.98 -7.61
CA LYS A 4 -4.16 -7.83 -8.44
C LYS A 4 -3.23 -6.89 -7.68
N VAL A 5 -2.32 -6.25 -8.42
CA VAL A 5 -1.54 -5.14 -7.87
C VAL A 5 -2.44 -3.91 -7.89
N VAL A 6 -2.74 -3.37 -6.72
CA VAL A 6 -3.72 -2.28 -6.60
C VAL A 6 -3.16 -0.99 -6.02
N HIS A 7 -1.91 -1.00 -5.58
CA HIS A 7 -1.33 0.12 -4.84
C HIS A 7 0.20 -0.02 -4.86
N PHE A 8 0.90 1.10 -4.71
CA PHE A 8 2.35 1.09 -4.51
C PHE A 8 2.68 1.95 -3.31
N GLU A 9 3.88 1.77 -2.74
CA GLU A 9 4.34 2.64 -1.66
C GLU A 9 5.78 3.02 -1.89
N ILE A 10 6.11 4.27 -1.58
CA ILE A 10 7.46 4.81 -1.77
C ILE A 10 7.95 5.37 -0.44
N PRO A 11 9.05 4.84 0.12
CA PRO A 11 9.63 5.39 1.35
C PRO A 11 10.47 6.63 1.04
N LEU A 12 10.41 7.61 1.93
CA LEU A 12 11.09 8.89 1.77
C LEU A 12 11.94 9.22 3.00
N ASP A 13 13.15 9.72 2.78
CA ASP A 13 13.98 10.22 3.87
C ASP A 13 13.49 11.59 4.33
N ASP A 14 13.22 12.46 3.37
CA ASP A 14 12.70 13.81 3.64
C ASP A 14 11.34 13.87 2.96
N VAL A 15 10.29 13.81 3.78
CA VAL A 15 8.92 13.66 3.27
C VAL A 15 8.52 14.87 2.41
N GLU A 16 8.81 16.09 2.85
CA GLU A 16 8.42 17.25 2.08
C GLU A 16 9.17 17.35 0.76
N ARG A 17 10.45 17.03 0.77
CA ARG A 17 11.25 17.04 -0.45
C ARG A 17 10.75 15.98 -1.44
N GLY A 18 10.44 14.79 -0.95
CA GLY A 18 9.90 13.72 -1.81
C GLY A 18 8.55 14.07 -2.39
N ARG A 19 7.66 14.61 -1.57
CA ARG A 19 6.34 15.04 -2.05
C ARG A 19 6.46 16.03 -3.19
N ARG A 20 7.30 17.05 -3.01
CA ARG A 20 7.49 18.09 -4.01
C ARG A 20 8.09 17.51 -5.27
N PHE A 21 9.08 16.62 -5.13
CA PHE A 21 9.73 16.02 -6.30
C PHE A 21 8.70 15.33 -7.20
N PHE A 22 7.89 14.46 -6.64
CA PHE A 22 6.95 13.69 -7.45
C PHE A 22 5.80 14.54 -8.00
N ALA A 23 5.36 15.54 -7.24
CA ALA A 23 4.33 16.45 -7.74
C ALA A 23 4.86 17.27 -8.93
N GLU A 24 6.07 17.77 -8.85
CA GLU A 24 6.63 18.60 -9.92
C GLU A 24 7.09 17.78 -11.11
N ALA A 25 7.69 16.62 -10.87
CA ALA A 25 8.22 15.80 -11.96
C ALA A 25 7.11 15.14 -12.77
N PHE A 26 6.05 14.68 -12.14
CA PHE A 26 5.03 13.87 -12.81
C PHE A 26 3.61 14.41 -12.68
N GLY A 27 3.42 15.49 -11.94
CA GLY A 27 2.07 16.05 -11.75
C GLY A 27 1.19 15.21 -10.83
N TRP A 28 1.78 14.38 -10.01
CA TRP A 28 1.01 13.56 -9.07
C TRP A 28 0.30 14.43 -8.04
N GLU A 29 -0.89 13.99 -7.67
CA GLU A 29 -1.67 14.64 -6.63
C GLU A 29 -1.20 14.13 -5.28
N ILE A 30 -0.84 15.05 -4.40
CA ILE A 30 -0.25 14.70 -3.10
C ILE A 30 -1.22 15.08 -1.98
N ASN A 31 -1.65 14.09 -1.19
CA ASN A 31 -2.62 14.30 -0.12
C ASN A 31 -2.07 13.77 1.20
N PRO A 32 -1.46 14.65 2.03
CA PRO A 32 -0.93 14.20 3.33
C PRO A 32 -2.04 13.79 4.29
N LEU A 33 -1.78 12.72 5.04
CA LEU A 33 -2.65 12.26 6.12
C LEU A 33 -1.84 12.30 7.41
N PRO A 34 -1.76 13.46 8.10
CA PRO A 34 -0.88 13.61 9.25
C PRO A 34 -1.13 12.61 10.38
N GLU A 35 -2.40 12.26 10.63
CA GLU A 35 -2.74 11.34 11.72
C GLU A 35 -2.17 9.95 11.49
N MET A 36 -1.95 9.59 10.24
CA MET A 36 -1.44 8.26 9.86
C MET A 36 0.04 8.29 9.51
N GLU A 37 0.65 9.46 9.55
CA GLU A 37 2.04 9.65 9.11
C GLU A 37 2.26 9.07 7.70
N TYR A 38 1.34 9.37 6.81
CA TYR A 38 1.27 8.78 5.49
C TYR A 38 0.82 9.83 4.48
N THR A 39 1.21 9.67 3.24
CA THR A 39 0.80 10.55 2.15
C THR A 39 0.11 9.72 1.08
N LEU A 40 -1.12 10.06 0.74
CA LEU A 40 -1.79 9.44 -0.40
C LEU A 40 -1.29 10.09 -1.69
N VAL A 41 -1.12 9.28 -2.71
CA VAL A 41 -0.60 9.72 -4.01
C VAL A 41 -1.60 9.35 -5.09
N GLY A 42 -2.06 10.36 -5.84
CA GLY A 42 -2.92 10.13 -6.99
C GLY A 42 -2.14 10.27 -8.28
N THR A 43 -1.99 9.18 -8.99
CA THR A 43 -1.36 9.19 -10.31
C THR A 43 -2.40 9.25 -11.43
N THR A 44 -3.66 8.98 -11.09
CA THR A 44 -4.76 8.92 -12.03
C THR A 44 -6.03 9.40 -11.33
N PRO A 45 -6.97 10.00 -12.07
CA PRO A 45 -8.25 10.40 -11.48
C PRO A 45 -9.03 9.21 -10.94
N LEU A 46 -9.82 9.47 -9.91
CA LEU A 46 -10.68 8.46 -9.29
C LEU A 46 -12.14 8.73 -9.65
N ASP A 47 -12.93 7.66 -9.67
CA ASP A 47 -14.38 7.78 -9.82
C ASP A 47 -15.00 8.08 -8.44
N GLU A 48 -16.34 8.13 -8.40
CA GLU A 48 -17.07 8.45 -7.17
C GLU A 48 -16.88 7.42 -6.08
N GLU A 49 -16.45 6.22 -6.43
CA GLU A 49 -16.24 5.13 -5.50
C GLU A 49 -14.78 5.04 -5.03
N GLY A 50 -13.94 5.98 -5.51
CA GLY A 50 -12.54 6.00 -5.12
C GLY A 50 -11.65 5.07 -5.92
N MET A 51 -12.13 4.58 -7.05
CA MET A 51 -11.38 3.67 -7.91
C MET A 51 -10.78 4.41 -9.10
N PRO A 52 -9.58 3.98 -9.57
CA PRO A 52 -8.98 4.61 -10.76
C PRO A 52 -9.90 4.48 -11.98
N ILE A 53 -10.02 5.58 -12.72
CA ILE A 53 -10.85 5.61 -13.92
C ILE A 53 -10.15 4.93 -15.09
N GLU A 54 -8.84 5.13 -15.21
CA GLU A 54 -8.09 4.58 -16.33
C GLU A 54 -7.63 3.16 -16.08
N ALA A 55 -7.92 2.27 -17.02
CA ALA A 55 -7.51 0.87 -16.90
C ALA A 55 -5.98 0.78 -16.88
N GLY A 56 -5.47 -0.06 -15.98
CA GLY A 56 -4.03 -0.25 -15.83
C GLY A 56 -3.33 0.76 -14.97
N SER A 57 -4.04 1.79 -14.50
CA SER A 57 -3.48 2.81 -13.62
C SER A 57 -3.69 2.42 -12.16
N ILE A 58 -2.74 2.75 -11.30
CA ILE A 58 -2.88 2.56 -9.86
C ILE A 58 -2.42 3.80 -9.13
N ASN A 59 -3.00 4.03 -7.98
CA ASN A 59 -2.59 5.09 -7.08
C ASN A 59 -1.80 4.48 -5.94
N GLY A 60 -1.20 5.28 -5.10
CA GLY A 60 -0.34 4.73 -4.06
C GLY A 60 -0.17 5.66 -2.88
N GLY A 61 0.94 5.50 -2.18
CA GLY A 61 1.24 6.30 -1.01
C GLY A 61 2.73 6.41 -0.75
N MET A 62 3.05 7.26 0.21
CA MET A 62 4.43 7.49 0.63
C MET A 62 4.48 7.51 2.14
N PHE A 63 5.60 7.06 2.69
CA PHE A 63 5.82 7.09 4.14
C PHE A 63 7.27 7.43 4.43
N ALA A 64 7.53 7.88 5.65
CA ALA A 64 8.89 8.20 6.06
C ALA A 64 9.68 6.92 6.29
N ARG A 65 10.90 6.88 5.76
CA ARG A 65 11.79 5.76 5.98
C ARG A 65 12.32 5.83 7.42
N GLY A 66 12.31 4.72 8.13
CA GLY A 66 12.78 4.68 9.50
C GLY A 66 12.71 3.27 10.07
N PRO A 67 13.03 3.11 11.36
CA PRO A 67 13.05 1.79 11.99
C PRO A 67 11.69 1.07 11.96
N GLN A 68 10.61 1.84 11.90
CA GLN A 68 9.25 1.29 11.92
C GLN A 68 8.67 1.09 10.53
N SER A 69 9.37 1.53 9.49
CA SER A 69 8.83 1.41 8.15
C SER A 69 8.88 -0.04 7.68
N PRO A 70 7.89 -0.48 6.90
CA PRO A 70 7.85 -1.88 6.45
C PRO A 70 8.95 -2.22 5.46
N SER A 71 9.46 -1.23 4.74
CA SER A 71 10.48 -1.45 3.73
C SER A 71 11.35 -0.22 3.58
N SER A 72 12.59 -0.42 3.14
CA SER A 72 13.49 0.68 2.79
C SER A 72 13.48 0.97 1.29
N ALA A 73 12.70 0.24 0.52
CA ALA A 73 12.61 0.37 -0.94
C ALA A 73 11.15 0.46 -1.36
N PRO A 74 10.86 1.01 -2.56
CA PRO A 74 9.49 1.01 -3.06
C PRO A 74 8.93 -0.40 -3.12
N LEU A 75 7.62 -0.51 -2.91
CA LEU A 75 6.97 -1.82 -2.93
C LEU A 75 5.62 -1.72 -3.63
N ILE A 76 5.08 -2.88 -3.98
CA ILE A 76 3.75 -3.00 -4.55
C ILE A 76 2.86 -3.71 -3.55
N THR A 77 1.56 -3.46 -3.63
CA THR A 77 0.56 -4.05 -2.74
C THR A 77 -0.41 -4.89 -3.54
N ILE A 78 -0.70 -6.07 -3.05
CA ILE A 78 -1.53 -7.06 -3.71
C ILE A 78 -2.87 -7.19 -2.99
N ASP A 79 -3.95 -7.15 -3.75
CA ASP A 79 -5.31 -7.28 -3.22
C ASP A 79 -5.61 -8.75 -2.93
N VAL A 80 -6.08 -9.03 -1.72
CA VAL A 80 -6.48 -10.39 -1.33
C VAL A 80 -7.83 -10.32 -0.60
N GLU A 81 -8.53 -11.45 -0.57
CA GLU A 81 -9.83 -11.50 0.11
C GLU A 81 -9.67 -11.62 1.62
N ASP A 82 -8.62 -12.29 2.09
CA ASP A 82 -8.40 -12.57 3.50
C ASP A 82 -6.89 -12.55 3.76
N ILE A 83 -6.43 -11.50 4.44
CA ILE A 83 -5.01 -11.33 4.73
C ILE A 83 -4.46 -12.46 5.59
N ASP A 84 -5.19 -12.86 6.62
CA ASP A 84 -4.69 -13.91 7.52
C ASP A 84 -4.47 -15.22 6.77
N ALA A 85 -5.41 -15.58 5.90
CA ALA A 85 -5.26 -16.77 5.07
C ALA A 85 -4.10 -16.63 4.10
N ALA A 86 -3.95 -15.44 3.50
CA ALA A 86 -2.85 -15.18 2.57
C ALA A 86 -1.50 -15.30 3.26
N LEU A 87 -1.38 -14.76 4.48
CA LEU A 87 -0.12 -14.85 5.22
C LEU A 87 0.23 -16.28 5.58
N GLN A 88 -0.76 -17.08 5.95
CA GLN A 88 -0.52 -18.50 6.23
C GLN A 88 0.02 -19.22 4.99
N LYS A 89 -0.59 -18.93 3.85
CA LYS A 89 -0.16 -19.53 2.60
C LYS A 89 1.25 -19.08 2.22
N ILE A 90 1.53 -17.80 2.37
CA ILE A 90 2.85 -17.23 2.09
C ILE A 90 3.91 -17.92 2.93
N GLU A 91 3.65 -18.08 4.23
CA GLU A 91 4.61 -18.74 5.12
C GLU A 91 4.82 -20.21 4.75
N SER A 92 3.76 -20.88 4.35
CA SER A 92 3.88 -22.28 3.94
C SER A 92 4.69 -22.46 2.65
N LEU A 93 4.81 -21.39 1.87
CA LEU A 93 5.55 -21.41 0.60
C LEU A 93 6.96 -20.81 0.71
N GLY A 94 7.41 -20.51 1.90
CA GLY A 94 8.77 -20.03 2.13
C GLY A 94 8.93 -18.55 2.34
N GLY A 95 7.84 -17.79 2.32
CA GLY A 95 7.87 -16.37 2.66
C GLY A 95 7.75 -16.16 4.16
N ALA A 96 7.67 -14.90 4.57
CA ALA A 96 7.58 -14.56 5.99
C ALA A 96 6.71 -13.33 6.18
N THR A 97 6.00 -13.27 7.31
CA THR A 97 5.23 -12.10 7.68
C THR A 97 6.19 -11.03 8.24
N VAL A 98 6.08 -9.80 7.71
CA VAL A 98 6.84 -8.66 8.23
C VAL A 98 5.99 -7.89 9.22
N LEU A 99 4.76 -7.54 8.82
CA LEU A 99 3.79 -6.91 9.71
C LEU A 99 2.44 -7.61 9.51
N PRO A 100 1.78 -8.01 10.60
CA PRO A 100 0.51 -8.73 10.49
C PRO A 100 -0.63 -7.80 10.08
N ARG A 101 -1.80 -8.38 9.87
CA ARG A 101 -3.00 -7.65 9.48
C ARG A 101 -3.30 -6.52 10.45
N MET A 102 -3.47 -5.31 9.91
CA MET A 102 -3.76 -4.09 10.68
C MET A 102 -4.88 -3.32 10.01
N PRO A 103 -5.79 -2.71 10.79
CA PRO A 103 -6.84 -1.89 10.18
C PRO A 103 -6.28 -0.57 9.64
N VAL A 104 -6.87 -0.10 8.53
CA VAL A 104 -6.55 1.19 7.94
C VAL A 104 -7.85 1.99 7.95
N GLY A 105 -8.10 2.70 9.05
CA GLY A 105 -9.37 3.38 9.25
C GLY A 105 -10.52 2.40 9.11
N GLU A 106 -11.53 2.80 8.35
CA GLU A 106 -12.67 1.96 8.07
C GLU A 106 -12.66 1.43 6.64
N MET A 107 -11.59 1.67 5.91
CA MET A 107 -11.49 1.28 4.50
C MET A 107 -11.15 -0.18 4.32
N GLY A 108 -10.28 -0.71 5.17
CA GLY A 108 -9.83 -2.09 5.03
C GLY A 108 -8.67 -2.41 5.94
N PHE A 109 -7.86 -3.35 5.52
CA PHE A 109 -6.73 -3.85 6.30
C PHE A 109 -5.49 -3.97 5.43
N THR A 110 -4.33 -3.84 6.05
CA THR A 110 -3.05 -3.97 5.36
C THR A 110 -2.15 -4.92 6.14
N ALA A 111 -1.18 -5.49 5.44
CA ALA A 111 -0.13 -6.31 6.03
C ALA A 111 1.08 -6.25 5.11
N TYR A 112 2.21 -6.74 5.60
CA TYR A 112 3.44 -6.77 4.80
C TYR A 112 4.12 -8.12 4.98
N PHE A 113 4.72 -8.60 3.91
CA PHE A 113 5.39 -9.91 3.92
C PHE A 113 6.66 -9.85 3.08
N LYS A 114 7.53 -10.83 3.29
CA LYS A 114 8.69 -11.07 2.44
C LYS A 114 8.42 -12.26 1.55
N ASP A 115 8.79 -12.13 0.29
CA ASP A 115 8.76 -13.28 -0.61
C ASP A 115 9.99 -14.16 -0.36
N THR A 116 10.19 -15.18 -1.18
CA THR A 116 11.30 -16.10 -1.03
C THR A 116 12.65 -15.49 -1.39
N GLU A 117 12.63 -14.31 -2.01
CA GLU A 117 13.85 -13.65 -2.49
C GLU A 117 14.22 -12.43 -1.63
N GLY A 118 13.53 -12.24 -0.51
CA GLY A 118 13.83 -11.14 0.40
C GLY A 118 13.16 -9.82 0.07
N ASN A 119 12.28 -9.79 -0.93
CA ASN A 119 11.55 -8.57 -1.25
C ASN A 119 10.38 -8.39 -0.31
N VAL A 120 10.12 -7.14 0.08
CA VAL A 120 8.94 -6.81 0.90
C VAL A 120 7.82 -6.34 0.00
N LEU A 121 6.63 -6.90 0.18
CA LEU A 121 5.43 -6.49 -0.53
C LEU A 121 4.30 -6.27 0.47
N GLY A 122 3.26 -5.54 0.05
CA GLY A 122 2.09 -5.29 0.87
C GLY A 122 0.91 -6.15 0.47
N LEU A 123 -0.02 -6.30 1.40
CA LEU A 123 -1.30 -6.94 1.15
C LEU A 123 -2.39 -5.95 1.52
N TRP A 124 -3.48 -6.01 0.79
CA TRP A 124 -4.66 -5.19 1.06
C TRP A 124 -5.90 -6.07 1.07
N GLU A 125 -6.75 -5.84 2.07
CA GLU A 125 -8.04 -6.50 2.18
C GLU A 125 -9.09 -5.42 2.37
N THR A 126 -10.00 -5.29 1.42
CA THR A 126 -11.06 -4.29 1.49
C THR A 126 -12.09 -4.73 2.53
N ARG A 127 -12.52 -3.80 3.39
CA ARG A 127 -13.58 -4.11 4.35
C ARG A 127 -14.91 -4.21 3.59
N SER A 128 -15.58 -5.33 3.74
CA SER A 128 -16.86 -5.55 3.08
C SER A 128 -17.93 -4.67 3.74
N PRO A 129 -18.86 -4.10 2.94
CA PRO A 129 -19.98 -3.37 3.51
C PRO A 129 -20.76 -4.26 4.47
N GLY A 130 -21.02 -3.75 5.67
CA GLY A 130 -21.73 -4.51 6.68
C GLY A 130 -20.91 -5.49 7.49
N ALA A 131 -19.59 -5.61 7.21
CA ALA A 131 -18.69 -6.44 8.01
C ALA A 131 -18.34 -5.71 9.31
N GLU A 132 -18.25 -6.47 10.40
CA GLU A 132 -17.95 -5.93 11.71
C GLU A 132 -16.53 -6.22 12.15
#